data_d8e408758e3f09b864ef4702c958e8bd
#
_entry.id   d8e408758e3f09b864ef4702c958e8bd
#
_cell.length_a   1.000
_cell.length_b   1.000
_cell.length_c   1.000
_cell.angle_alpha   90.00
_cell.angle_beta   90.00
_cell.angle_gamma   90.00
#
_symmetry.space_group_name_H-M   'P 1'
#
loop_
_entity.id
_entity.type
_entity.pdbx_description
1 polymer ?
#
loop_
_entity_poly.entity_id
_entity_poly.type
_entity_poly.pdbx_seq_one_letter_code
_entity_poly.pdbx_strand_id
1 'polypeptide(L)'
;VVLSTRLASPLRPTLAALRRAAPGQHRGLSTPSGPGHSLNLGGIFPPLATPFSPTQEVDYAQLEGNLRRYASIPFRGLVVLGSNGEYPYLAPCERLEVVSCVRRALPRDCLLLAGSGCESTQATIELTVSMAEAGADVALVVTPCYYRGAMTSAAMVQHYTQVADASPIPVVLYSVPANTGLDLPLEAVLTLAQHPNIIGIKDSGGDVTRMGLMVHKTRQEDFQVLAGSASFLLASYALGASGGVCALANVLGAPLCQLDRLCRGGHWQEARDLQHRLIEPNMAVTRRFGIPGLKKAMEWFGYYGGPCRAPLAPLSPPQVEELRGTFSANGWL
;
A
#
# COMPACT_ATOMS: atom_id res chain seq x y z
N VAL A 1 5.87 20.79 -64.92
CA VAL A 1 5.17 21.72 -64.01
C VAL A 1 5.01 20.96 -62.67
N VAL A 2 5.91 21.29 -61.72
CA VAL A 2 5.92 20.67 -60.39
C VAL A 2 5.29 21.67 -59.42
N LEU A 3 4.20 21.31 -58.80
CA LEU A 3 3.60 22.09 -57.72
C LEU A 3 4.00 21.44 -56.38
N SER A 4 4.87 22.14 -55.62
CA SER A 4 5.26 21.85 -54.27
C SER A 4 4.21 22.37 -53.29
N THR A 5 3.50 21.49 -52.58
CA THR A 5 2.65 21.86 -51.44
C THR A 5 3.44 21.67 -50.16
N ARG A 6 3.83 22.75 -49.51
CA ARG A 6 4.37 22.75 -48.15
C ARG A 6 3.24 22.49 -47.14
N LEU A 7 3.33 21.39 -46.41
CA LEU A 7 2.48 21.14 -45.22
C LEU A 7 3.11 21.89 -44.04
N ALA A 8 2.34 22.82 -43.48
CA ALA A 8 2.68 23.50 -42.23
C ALA A 8 2.43 22.60 -41.04
N SER A 9 3.46 22.43 -40.21
CA SER A 9 3.36 21.72 -38.92
C SER A 9 2.59 22.59 -37.89
N PRO A 10 1.72 22.04 -37.07
CA PRO A 10 1.09 22.79 -35.99
C PRO A 10 2.10 23.05 -34.84
N LEU A 11 2.17 24.32 -34.46
CA LEU A 11 2.94 24.82 -33.33
C LEU A 11 2.49 24.17 -32.02
N ARG A 12 3.43 23.63 -31.29
CA ARG A 12 3.23 23.19 -29.87
C ARG A 12 2.95 24.44 -29.01
N PRO A 13 1.93 24.44 -28.14
CA PRO A 13 1.77 25.52 -27.17
C PRO A 13 2.88 25.45 -26.11
N THR A 14 3.55 26.58 -25.89
CA THR A 14 4.58 26.76 -24.88
C THR A 14 3.94 26.77 -23.48
N LEU A 15 4.63 26.20 -22.50
CA LEU A 15 4.28 26.12 -21.06
C LEU A 15 3.97 27.48 -20.35
N ALA A 16 4.07 28.60 -21.06
CA ALA A 16 3.84 29.94 -20.50
C ALA A 16 2.37 30.38 -20.42
N ALA A 17 1.43 29.64 -21.02
CA ALA A 17 0.02 30.08 -21.11
C ALA A 17 -0.90 29.62 -19.97
N LEU A 18 -0.39 28.81 -18.99
CA LEU A 18 -1.18 28.26 -17.88
C LEU A 18 -1.10 29.07 -16.57
N ARG A 19 -0.54 30.27 -16.59
CA ARG A 19 -0.41 31.13 -15.39
C ARG A 19 -1.37 32.32 -15.39
N ARG A 20 -2.63 32.18 -15.68
CA ARG A 20 -3.67 33.18 -15.34
C ARG A 20 -5.04 32.54 -15.27
N ALA A 21 -5.36 31.92 -14.13
CA ALA A 21 -6.73 31.76 -13.67
C ALA A 21 -6.84 32.34 -12.26
N ALA A 22 -7.94 33.03 -12.00
CA ALA A 22 -8.20 33.92 -10.89
C ALA A 22 -8.14 33.27 -9.49
N PRO A 23 -7.99 34.03 -8.39
CA PRO A 23 -7.83 33.50 -7.04
C PRO A 23 -9.16 32.96 -6.53
N GLY A 24 -9.34 31.65 -6.62
CA GLY A 24 -10.34 30.92 -5.86
C GLY A 24 -9.82 30.73 -4.44
N GLN A 25 -10.66 30.97 -3.46
CA GLN A 25 -10.42 30.93 -2.03
C GLN A 25 -9.61 29.68 -1.62
N HIS A 26 -8.37 29.90 -1.21
CA HIS A 26 -7.58 28.90 -0.49
C HIS A 26 -8.28 28.59 0.84
N ARG A 27 -9.01 27.49 0.89
CA ARG A 27 -9.27 26.83 2.17
C ARG A 27 -7.93 26.34 2.69
N GLY A 28 -7.55 26.85 3.84
CA GLY A 28 -6.26 26.61 4.46
C GLY A 28 -5.93 25.12 4.50
N LEU A 29 -4.87 24.76 3.82
CA LEU A 29 -4.07 23.60 4.16
C LEU A 29 -3.64 23.85 5.61
N SER A 30 -4.05 22.97 6.51
CA SER A 30 -3.48 22.95 7.86
C SER A 30 -1.97 22.81 7.67
N THR A 31 -1.24 23.87 7.98
CA THR A 31 0.21 23.83 8.09
C THR A 31 0.59 22.62 8.94
N PRO A 32 1.64 21.84 8.57
CA PRO A 32 2.18 20.83 9.44
C PRO A 32 2.45 21.50 10.80
N SER A 33 1.83 20.98 11.84
CA SER A 33 2.15 21.36 13.23
C SER A 33 3.66 21.27 13.39
N GLY A 34 4.25 22.26 14.04
CA GLY A 34 5.69 22.42 14.25
C GLY A 34 6.37 21.17 14.83
N PRO A 35 7.68 21.18 15.02
CA PRO A 35 8.51 20.02 15.33
C PRO A 35 8.00 19.29 16.58
N GLY A 36 7.39 18.10 16.43
CA GLY A 36 7.03 17.31 17.59
C GLY A 36 5.95 16.23 17.45
N HIS A 37 5.23 16.09 16.34
CA HIS A 37 4.27 14.97 16.21
C HIS A 37 4.32 14.34 14.82
N SER A 38 5.07 13.25 14.71
CA SER A 38 5.02 12.37 13.56
C SER A 38 3.66 11.68 13.46
N LEU A 39 3.26 11.44 12.23
CA LEU A 39 2.07 10.67 11.92
C LEU A 39 2.21 9.23 12.46
N ASN A 40 1.37 8.84 13.41
CA ASN A 40 1.44 7.50 14.01
C ASN A 40 0.84 6.46 13.05
N LEU A 41 1.68 5.54 12.58
CA LEU A 41 1.31 4.39 11.72
C LEU A 41 1.01 3.12 12.53
N GLY A 42 0.86 3.22 13.84
CA GLY A 42 0.60 2.06 14.69
C GLY A 42 -0.80 1.49 14.50
N GLY A 43 -0.90 0.18 14.29
CA GLY A 43 -2.16 -0.54 14.09
C GLY A 43 -2.20 -1.33 12.78
N ILE A 44 -3.41 -1.73 12.38
CA ILE A 44 -3.64 -2.58 11.21
C ILE A 44 -4.19 -1.76 10.04
N PHE A 45 -3.62 -2.03 8.85
CA PHE A 45 -4.04 -1.45 7.58
C PHE A 45 -4.32 -2.58 6.58
N PRO A 46 -5.56 -2.80 6.12
CA PRO A 46 -5.83 -3.67 4.99
C PRO A 46 -5.33 -3.01 3.69
N PRO A 47 -4.47 -3.69 2.91
CA PRO A 47 -4.18 -3.28 1.54
C PRO A 47 -5.33 -3.74 0.65
N LEU A 48 -6.22 -2.81 0.31
CA LEU A 48 -7.48 -3.11 -0.36
C LEU A 48 -7.27 -3.77 -1.73
N ALA A 49 -8.05 -4.82 -1.99
CA ALA A 49 -8.23 -5.33 -3.34
C ALA A 49 -9.06 -4.32 -4.14
N THR A 50 -8.67 -4.04 -5.37
CA THR A 50 -9.47 -3.22 -6.28
C THR A 50 -10.56 -4.06 -6.91
N PRO A 51 -11.85 -3.76 -6.69
CA PRO A 51 -12.95 -4.45 -7.37
C PRO A 51 -12.95 -4.16 -8.87
N PHE A 52 -13.10 -5.19 -9.68
CA PHE A 52 -13.34 -5.06 -11.10
C PHE A 52 -14.69 -5.66 -11.49
N SER A 53 -15.33 -5.05 -12.50
CA SER A 53 -16.50 -5.61 -13.15
C SER A 53 -16.13 -6.82 -14.01
N PRO A 54 -17.11 -7.61 -14.49
CA PRO A 54 -16.87 -8.68 -15.46
C PRO A 54 -16.20 -8.18 -16.76
N THR A 55 -16.35 -6.89 -17.11
CA THR A 55 -15.69 -6.24 -18.24
C THR A 55 -14.33 -5.65 -17.90
N GLN A 56 -13.79 -5.92 -16.69
CA GLN A 56 -12.48 -5.49 -16.20
C GLN A 56 -12.33 -3.99 -15.96
N GLU A 57 -13.42 -3.27 -15.83
CA GLU A 57 -13.44 -1.88 -15.38
C GLU A 57 -13.42 -1.81 -13.86
N VAL A 58 -12.87 -0.75 -13.28
CA VAL A 58 -12.90 -0.54 -11.82
C VAL A 58 -14.36 -0.36 -11.38
N ASP A 59 -14.81 -1.19 -10.46
CA ASP A 59 -16.18 -1.12 -9.91
C ASP A 59 -16.19 -0.31 -8.61
N TYR A 60 -16.38 0.99 -8.76
CA TYR A 60 -16.40 1.92 -7.63
C TYR A 60 -17.59 1.69 -6.68
N ALA A 61 -18.72 1.20 -7.18
CA ALA A 61 -19.89 0.89 -6.34
C ALA A 61 -19.60 -0.28 -5.40
N GLN A 62 -18.91 -1.31 -5.90
CA GLN A 62 -18.47 -2.44 -5.07
C GLN A 62 -17.35 -2.03 -4.12
N LEU A 63 -16.45 -1.15 -4.53
CA LEU A 63 -15.43 -0.58 -3.65
C LEU A 63 -16.08 0.14 -2.47
N GLU A 64 -17.04 1.03 -2.70
CA GLU A 64 -17.79 1.71 -1.65
C GLU A 64 -18.58 0.73 -0.79
N GLY A 65 -19.14 -0.34 -1.37
CA GLY A 65 -19.80 -1.42 -0.66
C GLY A 65 -18.88 -2.11 0.35
N ASN A 66 -17.65 -2.43 -0.07
CA ASN A 66 -16.64 -3.00 0.82
C ASN A 66 -16.21 -2.01 1.91
N LEU A 67 -16.04 -0.73 1.57
CA LEU A 67 -15.66 0.32 2.54
C LEU A 67 -16.72 0.46 3.66
N ARG A 68 -18.01 0.42 3.33
CA ARG A 68 -19.09 0.44 4.35
C ARG A 68 -18.98 -0.72 5.33
N ARG A 69 -18.54 -1.91 4.88
CA ARG A 69 -18.33 -3.08 5.74
C ARG A 69 -17.07 -2.94 6.60
N TYR A 70 -16.00 -2.36 6.05
CA TYR A 70 -14.77 -2.09 6.80
C TYR A 70 -14.94 -1.02 7.88
N ALA A 71 -15.92 -0.13 7.76
CA ALA A 71 -16.14 0.98 8.69
C ALA A 71 -16.39 0.55 10.15
N SER A 72 -16.88 -0.68 10.38
CA SER A 72 -17.07 -1.23 11.73
C SER A 72 -15.83 -1.85 12.35
N ILE A 73 -14.75 -2.01 11.58
CA ILE A 73 -13.51 -2.63 12.04
C ILE A 73 -12.55 -1.51 12.45
N PRO A 74 -11.91 -1.61 13.62
CA PRO A 74 -11.06 -0.54 14.15
C PRO A 74 -9.68 -0.53 13.48
N PHE A 75 -9.67 -0.42 12.15
CA PHE A 75 -8.44 -0.20 11.39
C PHE A 75 -7.84 1.17 11.70
N ARG A 76 -6.52 1.26 11.72
CA ARG A 76 -5.83 2.54 11.82
C ARG A 76 -5.99 3.38 10.56
N GLY A 77 -6.11 2.73 9.44
CA GLY A 77 -6.27 3.31 8.13
C GLY A 77 -6.40 2.23 7.07
N LEU A 78 -6.45 2.65 5.82
CA LEU A 78 -6.51 1.76 4.67
C LEU A 78 -5.32 2.03 3.74
N VAL A 79 -4.89 1.00 3.00
CA VAL A 79 -3.92 1.15 1.93
C VAL A 79 -4.62 0.88 0.60
N VAL A 80 -4.50 1.76 -0.37
CA VAL A 80 -4.96 1.55 -1.73
C VAL A 80 -3.77 1.46 -2.68
N LEU A 81 -3.96 0.82 -3.82
CA LEU A 81 -2.96 0.75 -4.89
C LEU A 81 -1.61 0.14 -4.44
N GLY A 82 -1.65 -0.74 -3.43
CA GLY A 82 -0.58 -1.68 -3.15
C GLY A 82 -0.65 -2.88 -4.09
N SER A 83 0.18 -3.90 -3.84
CA SER A 83 0.20 -5.13 -4.65
C SER A 83 -1.17 -5.81 -4.72
N ASN A 84 -1.91 -5.86 -3.61
CA ASN A 84 -3.25 -6.46 -3.60
C ASN A 84 -4.31 -5.62 -4.33
N GLY A 85 -4.04 -4.34 -4.55
CA GLY A 85 -4.88 -3.46 -5.36
C GLY A 85 -4.62 -3.57 -6.86
N GLU A 86 -3.77 -4.49 -7.29
CA GLU A 86 -3.43 -4.71 -8.71
C GLU A 86 -2.93 -3.43 -9.40
N TYR A 87 -2.21 -2.56 -8.65
CA TYR A 87 -1.80 -1.24 -9.14
C TYR A 87 -1.05 -1.26 -10.49
N PRO A 88 -0.23 -2.29 -10.83
CA PRO A 88 0.44 -2.32 -12.12
C PRO A 88 -0.52 -2.42 -13.32
N TYR A 89 -1.76 -2.84 -13.08
CA TYR A 89 -2.78 -3.02 -14.10
C TYR A 89 -3.75 -1.85 -14.22
N LEU A 90 -3.60 -0.82 -13.38
CA LEU A 90 -4.45 0.37 -13.43
C LEU A 90 -3.76 1.51 -14.18
N ALA A 91 -4.52 2.19 -15.03
CA ALA A 91 -4.08 3.43 -15.65
C ALA A 91 -3.90 4.55 -14.59
N PRO A 92 -3.05 5.55 -14.81
CA PRO A 92 -2.86 6.64 -13.85
C PRO A 92 -4.16 7.34 -13.42
N CYS A 93 -5.09 7.57 -14.34
CA CYS A 93 -6.39 8.17 -14.04
C CYS A 93 -7.24 7.29 -13.11
N GLU A 94 -7.26 5.97 -13.35
CA GLU A 94 -7.98 5.02 -12.48
C GLU A 94 -7.38 5.01 -11.06
N ARG A 95 -6.05 5.10 -10.95
CA ARG A 95 -5.38 5.16 -9.64
C ARG A 95 -5.81 6.39 -8.84
N LEU A 96 -5.86 7.56 -9.45
CA LEU A 96 -6.31 8.79 -8.80
C LEU A 96 -7.79 8.73 -8.41
N GLU A 97 -8.61 8.14 -9.26
CA GLU A 97 -10.04 8.00 -8.98
C GLU A 97 -10.31 7.03 -7.82
N VAL A 98 -9.53 5.93 -7.71
CA VAL A 98 -9.58 5.01 -6.55
C VAL A 98 -9.25 5.77 -5.25
N VAL A 99 -8.17 6.56 -5.23
CA VAL A 99 -7.81 7.38 -4.05
C VAL A 99 -8.94 8.33 -3.68
N SER A 100 -9.48 9.07 -4.66
CA SER A 100 -10.57 10.03 -4.45
C SER A 100 -11.85 9.34 -3.95
N CYS A 101 -12.20 8.19 -4.52
CA CYS A 101 -13.36 7.40 -4.11
C CYS A 101 -13.22 6.96 -2.65
N VAL A 102 -12.09 6.37 -2.28
CA VAL A 102 -11.84 5.89 -0.92
C VAL A 102 -11.81 7.07 0.07
N ARG A 103 -11.14 8.18 -0.27
CA ARG A 103 -11.08 9.36 0.60
C ARG A 103 -12.46 9.93 0.90
N ARG A 104 -13.36 9.98 -0.08
CA ARG A 104 -14.74 10.45 0.14
C ARG A 104 -15.54 9.56 1.09
N ALA A 105 -15.25 8.26 1.11
CA ALA A 105 -15.96 7.28 1.93
C ALA A 105 -15.39 7.13 3.35
N LEU A 106 -14.13 7.55 3.57
CA LEU A 106 -13.47 7.40 4.85
C LEU A 106 -13.71 8.58 5.79
N PRO A 107 -13.83 8.34 7.12
CA PRO A 107 -13.70 9.37 8.13
C PRO A 107 -12.35 10.10 8.01
N ARG A 108 -12.29 11.36 8.43
CA ARG A 108 -11.07 12.17 8.29
C ARG A 108 -9.92 11.71 9.19
N ASP A 109 -10.22 11.05 10.28
CA ASP A 109 -9.26 10.49 11.26
C ASP A 109 -8.74 9.11 10.86
N CYS A 110 -9.33 8.49 9.84
CA CYS A 110 -8.86 7.24 9.26
C CYS A 110 -7.81 7.53 8.16
N LEU A 111 -6.60 7.05 8.36
CA LEU A 111 -5.49 7.29 7.43
C LEU A 111 -5.69 6.59 6.08
N LEU A 112 -5.36 7.28 5.01
CA LEU A 112 -5.33 6.73 3.66
C LEU A 112 -3.88 6.73 3.13
N LEU A 113 -3.30 5.55 3.02
CA LEU A 113 -2.02 5.33 2.39
C LEU A 113 -2.25 4.96 0.92
N ALA A 114 -1.55 5.61 0.00
CA ALA A 114 -1.68 5.34 -1.43
C ALA A 114 -0.35 4.88 -2.05
N GLY A 115 -0.40 3.76 -2.77
CA GLY A 115 0.73 3.24 -3.52
C GLY A 115 1.03 4.13 -4.74
N SER A 116 2.13 4.88 -4.71
CA SER A 116 2.52 5.82 -5.78
C SER A 116 3.80 5.42 -6.52
N GLY A 117 4.42 4.31 -6.15
CA GLY A 117 5.66 3.85 -6.78
C GLY A 117 5.49 3.57 -8.28
N CYS A 118 6.45 4.08 -9.05
CA CYS A 118 6.65 3.83 -10.48
C CYS A 118 8.11 3.42 -10.73
N GLU A 119 8.41 2.97 -11.95
CA GLU A 119 9.78 2.57 -12.30
C GLU A 119 10.75 3.75 -12.43
N SER A 120 10.29 4.93 -12.77
CA SER A 120 11.13 6.13 -12.81
C SER A 120 10.88 7.06 -11.63
N THR A 121 11.92 7.75 -11.18
CA THR A 121 11.83 8.75 -10.11
C THR A 121 10.85 9.85 -10.46
N GLN A 122 10.91 10.39 -11.68
CA GLN A 122 10.03 11.46 -12.13
C GLN A 122 8.55 11.05 -12.11
N ALA A 123 8.21 9.87 -12.65
CA ALA A 123 6.83 9.39 -12.63
C ALA A 123 6.34 9.11 -11.19
N THR A 124 7.22 8.64 -10.31
CA THR A 124 6.90 8.45 -8.89
C THR A 124 6.58 9.78 -8.21
N ILE A 125 7.37 10.83 -8.46
CA ILE A 125 7.12 12.19 -7.93
C ILE A 125 5.77 12.71 -8.42
N GLU A 126 5.52 12.70 -9.73
CA GLU A 126 4.29 13.21 -10.34
C GLU A 126 3.05 12.49 -9.80
N LEU A 127 3.13 11.17 -9.70
CA LEU A 127 2.02 10.38 -9.17
C LEU A 127 1.81 10.61 -7.66
N THR A 128 2.88 10.75 -6.89
CA THR A 128 2.81 11.03 -5.45
C THR A 128 2.14 12.37 -5.17
N VAL A 129 2.51 13.42 -5.92
CA VAL A 129 1.87 14.75 -5.81
C VAL A 129 0.38 14.65 -6.17
N SER A 130 0.05 14.00 -7.28
CA SER A 130 -1.34 13.83 -7.71
C SER A 130 -2.18 13.02 -6.72
N MET A 131 -1.60 12.00 -6.07
CA MET A 131 -2.30 11.23 -5.03
C MET A 131 -2.54 12.02 -3.76
N ALA A 132 -1.60 12.91 -3.36
CA ALA A 132 -1.80 13.84 -2.27
C ALA A 132 -2.97 14.80 -2.55
N GLU A 133 -3.04 15.36 -3.77
CA GLU A 133 -4.15 16.20 -4.23
C GLU A 133 -5.49 15.44 -4.24
N ALA A 134 -5.46 14.15 -4.58
CA ALA A 134 -6.63 13.27 -4.53
C ALA A 134 -7.08 12.89 -3.12
N GLY A 135 -6.28 13.20 -2.08
CA GLY A 135 -6.63 13.05 -0.68
C GLY A 135 -5.92 11.92 0.08
N ALA A 136 -4.81 11.40 -0.43
CA ALA A 136 -3.94 10.51 0.33
C ALA A 136 -3.24 11.27 1.47
N ASP A 137 -3.11 10.63 2.63
CA ASP A 137 -2.39 11.17 3.79
C ASP A 137 -0.91 10.76 3.79
N VAL A 138 -0.58 9.62 3.16
CA VAL A 138 0.77 9.03 3.11
C VAL A 138 0.99 8.38 1.75
N ALA A 139 2.17 8.56 1.19
CA ALA A 139 2.63 7.85 0.00
C ALA A 139 3.33 6.53 0.39
N LEU A 140 2.88 5.42 -0.16
CA LEU A 140 3.54 4.12 -0.03
C LEU A 140 4.30 3.83 -1.33
N VAL A 141 5.64 3.94 -1.28
CA VAL A 141 6.48 3.89 -2.47
C VAL A 141 7.25 2.57 -2.54
N VAL A 142 6.86 1.71 -3.48
CA VAL A 142 7.55 0.44 -3.74
C VAL A 142 8.86 0.67 -4.47
N THR A 143 9.84 -0.19 -4.22
CA THR A 143 11.14 -0.16 -4.92
C THR A 143 10.95 -0.32 -6.44
N PRO A 144 11.56 0.54 -7.29
CA PRO A 144 11.63 0.29 -8.72
C PRO A 144 12.43 -0.99 -8.98
N CYS A 145 11.99 -1.83 -9.91
CA CYS A 145 12.52 -3.18 -10.01
C CYS A 145 12.78 -3.69 -11.43
N TYR A 146 12.38 -2.97 -12.45
CA TYR A 146 12.56 -3.45 -13.82
C TYR A 146 14.03 -3.64 -14.17
N TYR A 147 14.89 -2.66 -13.85
CA TYR A 147 16.34 -2.75 -14.04
C TYR A 147 17.04 -3.18 -12.73
N ARG A 148 16.67 -4.33 -12.18
CA ARG A 148 17.13 -4.83 -10.86
C ARG A 148 18.64 -4.76 -10.65
N GLY A 149 19.44 -5.13 -11.67
CA GLY A 149 20.89 -5.12 -11.57
C GLY A 149 21.52 -3.73 -11.41
N ALA A 150 20.78 -2.67 -11.73
CA ALA A 150 21.21 -1.28 -11.56
C ALA A 150 20.66 -0.64 -10.27
N MET A 151 19.77 -1.32 -9.54
CA MET A 151 19.16 -0.80 -8.31
C MET A 151 20.08 -1.01 -7.11
N THR A 152 21.21 -0.30 -7.11
CA THR A 152 22.17 -0.28 -6.00
C THR A 152 21.61 0.52 -4.79
N SER A 153 22.22 0.36 -3.61
CA SER A 153 21.88 1.17 -2.43
C SER A 153 21.93 2.67 -2.72
N ALA A 154 22.95 3.13 -3.45
CA ALA A 154 23.09 4.54 -3.82
C ALA A 154 21.95 5.02 -4.76
N ALA A 155 21.58 4.19 -5.75
CA ALA A 155 20.46 4.49 -6.64
C ALA A 155 19.13 4.56 -5.88
N MET A 156 18.91 3.66 -4.93
CA MET A 156 17.70 3.66 -4.08
C MET A 156 17.67 4.87 -3.15
N VAL A 157 18.77 5.21 -2.51
CA VAL A 157 18.86 6.42 -1.66
C VAL A 157 18.54 7.66 -2.48
N GLN A 158 19.15 7.81 -3.67
CA GLN A 158 18.88 8.96 -4.54
C GLN A 158 17.41 9.02 -4.98
N HIS A 159 16.84 7.88 -5.41
CA HIS A 159 15.44 7.79 -5.84
C HIS A 159 14.49 8.25 -4.73
N TYR A 160 14.57 7.62 -3.55
CA TYR A 160 13.65 7.91 -2.46
C TYR A 160 13.85 9.30 -1.85
N THR A 161 15.09 9.82 -1.81
CA THR A 161 15.35 11.20 -1.36
C THR A 161 14.66 12.20 -2.29
N GLN A 162 14.80 12.06 -3.62
CA GLN A 162 14.14 12.96 -4.57
C GLN A 162 12.61 12.88 -4.50
N VAL A 163 12.06 11.67 -4.31
CA VAL A 163 10.61 11.48 -4.12
C VAL A 163 10.15 12.17 -2.82
N ALA A 164 10.87 11.99 -1.73
CA ALA A 164 10.51 12.55 -0.43
C ALA A 164 10.66 14.07 -0.38
N ASP A 165 11.68 14.63 -1.04
CA ASP A 165 11.89 16.08 -1.19
C ASP A 165 10.73 16.76 -1.95
N ALA A 166 10.20 16.08 -2.97
CA ALA A 166 9.12 16.60 -3.79
C ALA A 166 7.72 16.29 -3.27
N SER A 167 7.59 15.33 -2.34
CA SER A 167 6.30 14.86 -1.85
C SER A 167 5.66 15.85 -0.87
N PRO A 168 4.41 16.29 -1.10
CA PRO A 168 3.66 17.12 -0.15
C PRO A 168 3.14 16.35 1.07
N ILE A 169 3.25 15.02 1.07
CA ILE A 169 2.81 14.13 2.14
C ILE A 169 3.96 13.20 2.57
N PRO A 170 3.95 12.68 3.81
CA PRO A 170 4.96 11.74 4.27
C PRO A 170 5.07 10.50 3.38
N VAL A 171 6.28 9.95 3.27
CA VAL A 171 6.62 8.77 2.47
C VAL A 171 6.90 7.58 3.37
N VAL A 172 6.32 6.44 3.04
CA VAL A 172 6.65 5.11 3.60
C VAL A 172 7.31 4.28 2.51
N LEU A 173 8.52 3.81 2.78
CA LEU A 173 9.25 2.90 1.89
C LEU A 173 8.50 1.56 1.80
N TYR A 174 8.54 0.89 0.66
CA TYR A 174 7.92 -0.42 0.52
C TYR A 174 8.87 -1.43 -0.12
N SER A 175 9.33 -2.40 0.68
CA SER A 175 10.12 -3.56 0.25
C SER A 175 9.22 -4.79 0.15
N VAL A 176 9.15 -5.39 -1.06
CA VAL A 176 8.32 -6.58 -1.34
C VAL A 176 9.05 -7.53 -2.30
N PRO A 177 10.11 -8.20 -1.83
CA PRO A 177 10.98 -8.99 -2.69
C PRO A 177 10.28 -10.11 -3.45
N ALA A 178 9.18 -10.64 -2.93
CA ALA A 178 8.36 -11.63 -3.64
C ALA A 178 7.81 -11.13 -4.99
N ASN A 179 7.56 -9.82 -5.12
CA ASN A 179 7.03 -9.20 -6.34
C ASN A 179 8.11 -8.48 -7.15
N THR A 180 9.06 -7.81 -6.48
CA THR A 180 10.08 -6.98 -7.12
C THR A 180 11.35 -7.78 -7.48
N GLY A 181 11.56 -8.93 -6.82
CA GLY A 181 12.77 -9.73 -6.98
C GLY A 181 14.02 -9.10 -6.34
N LEU A 182 13.84 -8.08 -5.50
CA LEU A 182 14.92 -7.44 -4.73
C LEU A 182 14.42 -6.92 -3.39
N ASP A 183 15.28 -6.97 -2.38
CA ASP A 183 15.08 -6.27 -1.10
C ASP A 183 15.62 -4.83 -1.20
N LEU A 184 14.96 -3.90 -0.51
CA LEU A 184 15.57 -2.59 -0.30
C LEU A 184 16.75 -2.76 0.67
N PRO A 185 18.01 -2.45 0.27
CA PRO A 185 19.17 -2.71 1.12
C PRO A 185 19.08 -2.04 2.49
N LEU A 186 19.51 -2.76 3.55
CA LEU A 186 19.40 -2.24 4.92
C LEU A 186 20.12 -0.90 5.10
N GLU A 187 21.32 -0.75 4.55
CA GLU A 187 22.07 0.50 4.62
C GLU A 187 21.35 1.66 3.92
N ALA A 188 20.61 1.38 2.84
CA ALA A 188 19.78 2.39 2.20
C ALA A 188 18.60 2.79 3.10
N VAL A 189 17.95 1.82 3.76
CA VAL A 189 16.87 2.10 4.73
C VAL A 189 17.36 2.97 5.86
N LEU A 190 18.53 2.66 6.44
CA LEU A 190 19.10 3.41 7.57
C LEU A 190 19.47 4.85 7.18
N THR A 191 19.96 5.04 5.96
CA THR A 191 20.23 6.38 5.42
C THR A 191 18.94 7.16 5.20
N LEU A 192 17.94 6.53 4.58
CA LEU A 192 16.64 7.14 4.29
C LEU A 192 15.81 7.45 5.53
N ALA A 193 15.97 6.68 6.61
CA ALA A 193 15.30 6.93 7.89
C ALA A 193 15.67 8.28 8.54
N GLN A 194 16.77 8.91 8.12
CA GLN A 194 17.19 10.25 8.58
C GLN A 194 16.48 11.38 7.82
N HIS A 195 15.76 11.06 6.75
CA HIS A 195 15.05 12.06 5.95
C HIS A 195 13.75 12.49 6.64
N PRO A 196 13.50 13.78 6.85
CA PRO A 196 12.37 14.27 7.67
C PRO A 196 10.98 13.91 7.10
N ASN A 197 10.88 13.65 5.79
CA ASN A 197 9.62 13.28 5.13
C ASN A 197 9.51 11.76 4.82
N ILE A 198 10.45 10.94 5.30
CA ILE A 198 10.37 9.47 5.23
C ILE A 198 10.11 8.95 6.63
N ILE A 199 8.87 8.54 6.89
CA ILE A 199 8.38 8.23 8.24
C ILE A 199 8.33 6.74 8.57
N GLY A 200 8.73 5.88 7.66
CA GLY A 200 8.73 4.44 7.93
C GLY A 200 8.95 3.56 6.72
N ILE A 201 8.89 2.27 6.98
CA ILE A 201 8.96 1.21 5.97
C ILE A 201 7.88 0.16 6.21
N LYS A 202 7.25 -0.30 5.12
CA LYS A 202 6.52 -1.57 5.06
C LYS A 202 7.47 -2.64 4.52
N ASP A 203 7.84 -3.62 5.35
CA ASP A 203 8.69 -4.74 4.96
C ASP A 203 7.86 -6.02 4.82
N SER A 204 7.82 -6.56 3.59
CA SER A 204 7.11 -7.79 3.23
C SER A 204 8.08 -8.96 2.98
N GLY A 205 9.36 -8.82 3.27
CA GLY A 205 10.38 -9.86 3.07
C GLY A 205 10.20 -11.07 3.99
N GLY A 206 9.75 -10.82 5.22
CA GLY A 206 9.53 -11.86 6.24
C GLY A 206 10.77 -12.18 7.07
N ASP A 207 11.86 -11.46 6.88
CA ASP A 207 13.04 -11.55 7.75
C ASP A 207 12.84 -10.67 9.01
N VAL A 208 12.34 -11.30 10.06
CA VAL A 208 12.09 -10.62 11.34
C VAL A 208 13.38 -10.15 12.02
N THR A 209 14.53 -10.83 11.78
CA THR A 209 15.85 -10.39 12.28
C THR A 209 16.19 -9.03 11.66
N ARG A 210 16.04 -8.90 10.35
CA ARG A 210 16.23 -7.66 9.63
C ARG A 210 15.28 -6.55 10.15
N MET A 211 14.00 -6.88 10.38
CA MET A 211 13.03 -5.92 10.93
C MET A 211 13.45 -5.44 12.32
N GLY A 212 13.85 -6.34 13.22
CA GLY A 212 14.35 -5.98 14.56
C GLY A 212 15.60 -5.11 14.49
N LEU A 213 16.49 -5.36 13.53
CA LEU A 213 17.67 -4.53 13.31
C LEU A 213 17.33 -3.13 12.79
N MET A 214 16.34 -3.00 11.89
CA MET A 214 15.82 -1.70 11.47
C MET A 214 15.26 -0.92 12.65
N VAL A 215 14.36 -1.52 13.44
CA VAL A 215 13.81 -0.90 14.66
C VAL A 215 14.92 -0.42 15.61
N HIS A 216 15.90 -1.27 15.88
CA HIS A 216 17.00 -0.95 16.79
C HIS A 216 17.87 0.21 16.28
N LYS A 217 18.21 0.20 15.00
CA LYS A 217 19.11 1.19 14.40
C LYS A 217 18.47 2.55 14.14
N THR A 218 17.13 2.59 13.97
CA THR A 218 16.37 3.82 13.71
C THR A 218 15.64 4.35 14.94
N ARG A 219 15.94 3.83 16.15
CA ARG A 219 15.24 4.21 17.40
C ARG A 219 15.36 5.68 17.79
N GLN A 220 16.33 6.41 17.24
CA GLN A 220 16.54 7.84 17.47
C GLN A 220 15.84 8.68 16.40
N GLU A 221 15.35 8.03 15.34
CA GLU A 221 14.69 8.67 14.22
C GLU A 221 13.17 8.55 14.38
N ASP A 222 12.46 9.44 13.75
CA ASP A 222 11.01 9.37 13.66
C ASP A 222 10.58 8.39 12.54
N PHE A 223 10.97 7.13 12.69
CA PHE A 223 10.85 6.11 11.66
C PHE A 223 10.16 4.85 12.19
N GLN A 224 9.10 4.42 11.50
CA GLN A 224 8.24 3.32 11.94
C GLN A 224 8.37 2.11 11.01
N VAL A 225 8.52 0.91 11.59
CA VAL A 225 8.60 -0.35 10.84
C VAL A 225 7.26 -1.06 10.87
N LEU A 226 6.70 -1.36 9.71
CA LEU A 226 5.42 -2.05 9.53
C LEU A 226 5.63 -3.44 8.95
N ALA A 227 5.02 -4.45 9.57
CA ALA A 227 5.00 -5.81 9.03
C ALA A 227 4.12 -5.86 7.77
N GLY A 228 4.69 -6.32 6.66
CA GLY A 228 3.98 -6.44 5.38
C GLY A 228 3.16 -7.74 5.23
N SER A 229 3.00 -8.52 6.31
CA SER A 229 2.24 -9.77 6.28
C SER A 229 1.74 -10.16 7.66
N ALA A 230 0.55 -10.77 7.72
CA ALA A 230 -0.01 -11.29 8.96
C ALA A 230 0.72 -12.53 9.49
N SER A 231 1.47 -13.26 8.65
CA SER A 231 2.16 -14.49 9.08
C SER A 231 3.23 -14.27 10.15
N PHE A 232 3.85 -13.10 10.17
CA PHE A 232 4.93 -12.78 11.12
C PHE A 232 4.64 -11.53 11.97
N LEU A 233 3.37 -11.15 12.06
CA LEU A 233 2.95 -9.91 12.73
C LEU A 233 3.32 -9.92 14.23
N LEU A 234 3.01 -11.00 14.96
CA LEU A 234 3.36 -11.13 16.37
C LEU A 234 4.87 -11.05 16.61
N ALA A 235 5.67 -11.76 15.80
CA ALA A 235 7.13 -11.73 15.91
C ALA A 235 7.67 -10.31 15.65
N SER A 236 7.07 -9.59 14.70
CA SER A 236 7.43 -8.20 14.41
C SER A 236 7.11 -7.27 15.59
N TYR A 237 5.96 -7.43 16.24
CA TYR A 237 5.62 -6.66 17.45
C TYR A 237 6.58 -6.95 18.60
N ALA A 238 6.98 -8.21 18.78
CA ALA A 238 7.97 -8.58 19.82
C ALA A 238 9.32 -7.89 19.61
N LEU A 239 9.64 -7.52 18.36
CA LEU A 239 10.86 -6.80 18.00
C LEU A 239 10.66 -5.28 17.86
N GLY A 240 9.46 -4.76 18.18
CA GLY A 240 9.18 -3.32 18.23
C GLY A 240 8.60 -2.73 16.94
N ALA A 241 8.09 -3.54 16.02
CA ALA A 241 7.33 -3.00 14.88
C ALA A 241 6.09 -2.24 15.35
N SER A 242 5.74 -1.18 14.62
CA SER A 242 4.65 -0.27 15.00
C SER A 242 3.27 -0.77 14.58
N GLY A 243 3.18 -1.61 13.56
CA GLY A 243 1.90 -2.07 13.02
C GLY A 243 2.06 -3.04 11.86
N GLY A 244 0.99 -3.27 11.12
CA GLY A 244 1.00 -4.15 9.98
C GLY A 244 0.10 -3.72 8.82
N VAL A 245 0.59 -3.94 7.59
CA VAL A 245 -0.16 -3.82 6.35
C VAL A 245 -0.36 -5.23 5.81
N CYS A 246 -1.50 -5.83 6.10
CA CYS A 246 -1.72 -7.27 5.97
C CYS A 246 -2.85 -7.60 4.99
N ALA A 247 -2.54 -8.38 3.93
CA ALA A 247 -3.52 -8.81 2.93
C ALA A 247 -4.73 -9.52 3.57
N LEU A 248 -4.48 -10.38 4.57
CA LEU A 248 -5.53 -11.12 5.28
C LEU A 248 -6.52 -10.19 6.00
N ALA A 249 -6.16 -8.93 6.27
CA ALA A 249 -7.08 -7.96 6.88
C ALA A 249 -8.29 -7.63 6.00
N ASN A 250 -8.23 -7.90 4.70
CA ASN A 250 -9.39 -7.76 3.81
C ASN A 250 -10.52 -8.78 4.11
N VAL A 251 -10.22 -9.87 4.82
CA VAL A 251 -11.18 -10.93 5.18
C VAL A 251 -11.28 -11.16 6.68
N LEU A 252 -10.16 -11.12 7.40
CA LEU A 252 -10.07 -11.34 8.85
C LEU A 252 -9.58 -10.07 9.57
N GLY A 253 -10.17 -8.92 9.24
CA GLY A 253 -9.77 -7.62 9.77
C GLY A 253 -9.93 -7.52 11.30
N ALA A 254 -11.08 -7.92 11.84
CA ALA A 254 -11.32 -7.88 13.28
C ALA A 254 -10.36 -8.80 14.08
N PRO A 255 -10.10 -10.05 13.67
CA PRO A 255 -9.06 -10.89 14.27
C PRO A 255 -7.65 -10.27 14.24
N LEU A 256 -7.27 -9.61 13.14
CA LEU A 256 -5.97 -8.93 13.06
C LEU A 256 -5.87 -7.72 13.98
N CYS A 257 -6.93 -6.92 14.09
CA CYS A 257 -7.01 -5.85 15.07
C CYS A 257 -7.00 -6.39 16.52
N GLN A 258 -7.56 -7.57 16.76
CA GLN A 258 -7.45 -8.25 18.04
C GLN A 258 -6.00 -8.67 18.32
N LEU A 259 -5.31 -9.26 17.35
CA LEU A 259 -3.90 -9.61 17.47
C LEU A 259 -3.03 -8.39 17.80
N ASP A 260 -3.26 -7.27 17.12
CA ASP A 260 -2.60 -5.99 17.42
C ASP A 260 -2.79 -5.58 18.89
N ARG A 261 -4.05 -5.59 19.38
CA ARG A 261 -4.35 -5.24 20.78
C ARG A 261 -3.68 -6.17 21.78
N LEU A 262 -3.69 -7.48 21.53
CA LEU A 262 -3.06 -8.47 22.39
C LEU A 262 -1.54 -8.26 22.47
N CYS A 263 -0.89 -8.03 21.33
CA CYS A 263 0.54 -7.75 21.30
C CYS A 263 0.90 -6.47 22.05
N ARG A 264 0.16 -5.39 21.81
CA ARG A 264 0.38 -4.10 22.50
C ARG A 264 0.08 -4.16 23.99
N GLY A 265 -0.87 -5.00 24.40
CA GLY A 265 -1.21 -5.26 25.80
C GLY A 265 -0.26 -6.21 26.51
N GLY A 266 0.71 -6.80 25.81
CA GLY A 266 1.62 -7.81 26.38
C GLY A 266 0.99 -9.19 26.63
N HIS A 267 -0.18 -9.45 26.04
CA HIS A 267 -0.92 -10.72 26.15
C HIS A 267 -0.34 -11.78 25.18
N TRP A 268 0.95 -12.08 25.32
CA TRP A 268 1.71 -12.87 24.35
C TRP A 268 1.20 -14.29 24.14
N GLN A 269 0.65 -14.93 25.18
CA GLN A 269 0.11 -16.28 25.05
C GLN A 269 -1.13 -16.28 24.14
N GLU A 270 -2.09 -15.43 24.42
CA GLU A 270 -3.32 -15.31 23.65
C GLU A 270 -3.03 -14.82 22.22
N ALA A 271 -2.08 -13.88 22.09
CA ALA A 271 -1.62 -13.41 20.78
C ALA A 271 -0.99 -14.55 19.95
N ARG A 272 -0.22 -15.43 20.57
CA ARG A 272 0.38 -16.59 19.91
C ARG A 272 -0.68 -17.58 19.42
N ASP A 273 -1.67 -17.88 20.25
CA ASP A 273 -2.73 -18.82 19.90
C ASP A 273 -3.56 -18.28 18.72
N LEU A 274 -3.85 -16.98 18.70
CA LEU A 274 -4.50 -16.32 17.58
C LEU A 274 -3.59 -16.28 16.34
N GLN A 275 -2.30 -15.93 16.50
CA GLN A 275 -1.34 -15.87 15.39
C GLN A 275 -1.23 -17.22 14.67
N HIS A 276 -1.20 -18.34 15.39
CA HIS A 276 -1.11 -19.67 14.78
C HIS A 276 -2.25 -19.92 13.79
N ARG A 277 -3.47 -19.55 14.15
CA ARG A 277 -4.65 -19.70 13.30
C ARG A 277 -4.67 -18.78 12.07
N LEU A 278 -3.86 -17.72 12.05
CA LEU A 278 -3.79 -16.75 10.97
C LEU A 278 -2.70 -17.08 9.92
N ILE A 279 -1.73 -17.93 10.26
CA ILE A 279 -0.57 -18.20 9.40
C ILE A 279 -0.99 -18.84 8.08
N GLU A 280 -1.65 -20.00 8.13
CA GLU A 280 -2.03 -20.74 6.92
C GLU A 280 -3.03 -19.96 6.04
N PRO A 281 -4.11 -19.36 6.58
CA PRO A 281 -4.99 -18.51 5.80
C PRO A 281 -4.27 -17.34 5.12
N ASN A 282 -3.33 -16.71 5.83
CA ASN A 282 -2.53 -15.62 5.24
C ASN A 282 -1.63 -16.14 4.11
N MET A 283 -0.96 -17.27 4.31
CA MET A 283 -0.13 -17.89 3.25
C MET A 283 -0.97 -18.27 2.02
N ALA A 284 -2.18 -18.75 2.23
CA ALA A 284 -3.09 -19.12 1.16
C ALA A 284 -3.46 -17.89 0.28
N VAL A 285 -3.83 -16.76 0.89
CA VAL A 285 -4.23 -15.54 0.15
C VAL A 285 -3.06 -14.67 -0.31
N THR A 286 -1.82 -15.04 0.00
CA THR A 286 -0.63 -14.28 -0.42
C THR A 286 0.30 -15.10 -1.31
N ARG A 287 0.97 -16.10 -0.75
CA ARG A 287 2.02 -16.86 -1.45
C ARG A 287 1.47 -17.94 -2.38
N ARG A 288 0.41 -18.63 -1.95
CA ARG A 288 -0.10 -19.81 -2.67
C ARG A 288 -1.03 -19.43 -3.81
N PHE A 289 -2.10 -18.71 -3.52
CA PHE A 289 -3.14 -18.38 -4.49
C PHE A 289 -3.16 -16.87 -4.83
N GLY A 290 -2.39 -16.04 -4.13
CA GLY A 290 -2.24 -14.63 -4.41
C GLY A 290 -3.56 -13.84 -4.41
N ILE A 291 -3.63 -12.84 -5.27
CA ILE A 291 -4.79 -11.94 -5.37
C ILE A 291 -6.08 -12.67 -5.77
N PRO A 292 -6.07 -13.63 -6.73
CA PRO A 292 -7.27 -14.42 -7.02
C PRO A 292 -7.80 -15.18 -5.80
N GLY A 293 -6.90 -15.71 -4.96
CA GLY A 293 -7.28 -16.36 -3.70
C GLY A 293 -7.83 -15.40 -2.68
N LEU A 294 -7.23 -14.22 -2.54
CA LEU A 294 -7.73 -13.18 -1.66
C LEU A 294 -9.14 -12.74 -2.05
N LYS A 295 -9.37 -12.42 -3.32
CA LYS A 295 -10.69 -12.03 -3.84
C LYS A 295 -11.72 -13.12 -3.67
N LYS A 296 -11.35 -14.38 -3.88
CA LYS A 296 -12.26 -15.52 -3.65
C LYS A 296 -12.61 -15.67 -2.18
N ALA A 297 -11.65 -15.54 -1.28
CA ALA A 297 -11.93 -15.56 0.17
C ALA A 297 -12.82 -14.40 0.59
N MET A 298 -12.65 -13.19 0.05
CA MET A 298 -13.49 -12.03 0.34
C MET A 298 -14.98 -12.34 0.16
N GLU A 299 -15.37 -13.10 -0.86
CA GLU A 299 -16.75 -13.48 -1.12
C GLU A 299 -17.37 -14.29 0.04
N TRP A 300 -16.59 -15.20 0.65
CA TRP A 300 -17.08 -16.02 1.78
C TRP A 300 -17.32 -15.20 3.05
N PHE A 301 -16.60 -14.07 3.18
CA PHE A 301 -16.75 -13.16 4.33
C PHE A 301 -17.67 -11.97 4.03
N GLY A 302 -18.41 -12.02 2.92
CA GLY A 302 -19.46 -11.05 2.58
C GLY A 302 -18.94 -9.76 1.92
N TYR A 303 -17.70 -9.74 1.47
CA TYR A 303 -17.13 -8.65 0.66
C TYR A 303 -17.26 -8.99 -0.83
N TYR A 304 -17.24 -7.98 -1.67
CA TYR A 304 -17.10 -8.20 -3.09
C TYR A 304 -15.61 -8.41 -3.42
N GLY A 305 -15.26 -9.62 -3.91
CA GLY A 305 -13.95 -9.92 -4.47
C GLY A 305 -13.92 -9.63 -5.96
N GLY A 306 -14.80 -10.25 -6.71
CA GLY A 306 -14.90 -10.13 -8.17
C GLY A 306 -13.70 -10.73 -8.91
N PRO A 307 -13.62 -10.52 -10.23
CA PRO A 307 -12.49 -10.96 -11.03
C PRO A 307 -11.23 -10.14 -10.74
N CYS A 308 -10.07 -10.72 -11.00
CA CYS A 308 -8.84 -9.95 -11.20
C CYS A 308 -8.81 -9.37 -12.60
N ARG A 309 -8.02 -8.31 -12.81
CA ARG A 309 -7.72 -7.82 -14.15
C ARG A 309 -6.70 -8.76 -14.82
N ALA A 310 -6.92 -9.06 -16.10
CA ALA A 310 -6.01 -9.88 -16.88
C ALA A 310 -4.58 -9.29 -16.87
N PRO A 311 -3.53 -10.13 -16.84
CA PRO A 311 -3.51 -11.58 -17.07
C PRO A 311 -3.67 -12.46 -15.82
N LEU A 312 -4.06 -11.92 -14.65
CA LEU A 312 -4.32 -12.74 -13.47
C LEU A 312 -5.55 -13.61 -13.68
N ALA A 313 -5.32 -14.93 -13.74
CA ALA A 313 -6.38 -15.91 -13.98
C ALA A 313 -7.18 -16.23 -12.71
N PRO A 314 -8.46 -16.58 -12.81
CA PRO A 314 -9.24 -17.08 -11.70
C PRO A 314 -8.71 -18.43 -11.21
N LEU A 315 -9.03 -18.78 -9.96
CA LEU A 315 -8.72 -20.09 -9.40
C LEU A 315 -9.54 -21.19 -10.09
N SER A 316 -8.93 -22.35 -10.29
CA SER A 316 -9.66 -23.58 -10.68
C SER A 316 -10.51 -24.10 -9.52
N PRO A 317 -11.59 -24.89 -9.78
CA PRO A 317 -12.42 -25.44 -8.72
C PRO A 317 -11.64 -26.20 -7.64
N PRO A 318 -10.65 -27.07 -7.95
CA PRO A 318 -9.84 -27.71 -6.92
C PRO A 318 -9.07 -26.72 -6.05
N GLN A 319 -8.53 -25.64 -6.63
CA GLN A 319 -7.83 -24.60 -5.88
C GLN A 319 -8.78 -23.82 -4.95
N VAL A 320 -10.02 -23.59 -5.36
CA VAL A 320 -11.05 -22.97 -4.52
C VAL A 320 -11.36 -23.84 -3.30
N GLU A 321 -11.53 -25.15 -3.51
CA GLU A 321 -11.80 -26.10 -2.41
C GLU A 321 -10.61 -26.19 -1.45
N GLU A 322 -9.38 -26.21 -1.96
CA GLU A 322 -8.19 -26.21 -1.14
C GLU A 322 -8.07 -24.93 -0.30
N LEU A 323 -8.30 -23.76 -0.93
CA LEU A 323 -8.34 -22.48 -0.23
C LEU A 323 -9.40 -22.48 0.89
N ARG A 324 -10.61 -22.98 0.58
CA ARG A 324 -11.71 -23.10 1.55
C ARG A 324 -11.35 -24.02 2.72
N GLY A 325 -10.77 -25.19 2.39
CA GLY A 325 -10.28 -26.14 3.39
C GLY A 325 -9.26 -25.54 4.35
N THR A 326 -8.36 -24.67 3.85
CA THR A 326 -7.39 -23.98 4.68
C THR A 326 -8.07 -23.05 5.71
N PHE A 327 -9.10 -22.29 5.29
CA PHE A 327 -9.84 -21.44 6.22
C PHE A 327 -10.64 -22.26 7.23
N SER A 328 -11.29 -23.34 6.80
CA SER A 328 -12.09 -24.23 7.67
C SER A 328 -11.22 -24.95 8.70
N ALA A 329 -10.06 -25.47 8.30
CA ALA A 329 -9.12 -26.16 9.20
C ALA A 329 -8.57 -25.26 10.32
N ASN A 330 -8.54 -23.95 10.09
CA ASN A 330 -8.13 -22.95 11.09
C ASN A 330 -9.33 -22.31 11.84
N GLY A 331 -10.55 -22.82 11.63
CA GLY A 331 -11.76 -22.40 12.33
C GLY A 331 -12.29 -21.01 11.94
N TRP A 332 -12.16 -20.65 10.65
CA TRP A 332 -12.63 -19.37 10.13
C TRP A 332 -13.86 -19.51 9.23
N LEU A 333 -14.15 -20.72 8.74
CA LEU A 333 -15.35 -21.10 7.98
C LEU A 333 -16.00 -22.33 8.57
#